data_667871ae429274601728e2bfc0f3838e
#
_entry.id   667871ae429274601728e2bfc0f3838e
#
_cell.length_a   1.000
_cell.length_b   1.000
_cell.length_c   1.000
_cell.angle_alpha   90.00
_cell.angle_beta   90.00
_cell.angle_gamma   90.00
#
_symmetry.space_group_name_H-M   'P 1'
#
loop_
_entity.id
_entity.type
_entity.pdbx_description
1 polymer ?
#
loop_
_entity_poly.entity_id
_entity_poly.type
_entity_poly.pdbx_seq_one_letter_code
_entity_poly.pdbx_strand_id
1 'polypeptide(L)'
;MAAAQESQAGASGAPDPDRMGGLRWTRRTNGKLTAGERRRLLAAIAVGQWENALGRVKLALGRLPAGAADVDVKTFEPPDSPLAREAEQACAEQPAAIIGHSYRTWLFGRALAAVDGTDLDLELFYCGSLVHDHGIAQPTPGRDFTLASAERTLACAAAAGVADERAELLADAICVHTTPGVSLDADGPLGCYLQWGAMVDGAGLRMWDVAPANVSEVLRRHPRGDFKRELVELMRAEAAAVPAGRFGLLVRCGVPLAVRMAPFDA
;
A
#
# COMPACT_ATOMS: atom_id res chain seq x y z
N MET A 1 10.74 -41.69 -24.87
CA MET A 1 10.21 -41.60 -23.49
C MET A 1 10.44 -40.18 -23.03
N ALA A 2 9.45 -39.33 -23.17
CA ALA A 2 9.47 -37.94 -22.71
C ALA A 2 8.73 -37.91 -21.37
N ALA A 3 9.46 -37.57 -20.29
CA ALA A 3 8.88 -37.35 -18.98
C ALA A 3 8.25 -35.96 -18.96
N ALA A 4 6.95 -35.92 -18.76
CA ALA A 4 6.19 -34.69 -18.51
C ALA A 4 6.64 -34.10 -17.17
N GLN A 5 7.16 -32.87 -17.19
CA GLN A 5 7.26 -32.02 -16.01
C GLN A 5 5.87 -31.47 -15.72
N GLU A 6 5.21 -32.04 -14.75
CA GLU A 6 4.03 -31.44 -14.13
C GLU A 6 4.50 -30.20 -13.37
N SER A 7 4.12 -29.03 -13.88
CA SER A 7 4.19 -27.76 -13.19
C SER A 7 3.29 -27.85 -11.95
N GLN A 8 3.90 -27.93 -10.77
CA GLN A 8 3.20 -27.71 -9.51
C GLN A 8 2.81 -26.23 -9.44
N ALA A 9 1.57 -25.94 -9.81
CA ALA A 9 0.91 -24.72 -9.41
C ALA A 9 0.77 -24.77 -7.88
N GLY A 10 1.65 -24.06 -7.18
CA GLY A 10 1.59 -23.93 -5.73
C GLY A 10 0.27 -23.31 -5.34
N ALA A 11 -0.52 -24.04 -4.55
CA ALA A 11 -1.68 -23.49 -3.86
C ALA A 11 -1.19 -22.34 -2.97
N SER A 12 -1.50 -21.10 -3.32
CA SER A 12 -1.34 -19.96 -2.42
C SER A 12 -2.34 -20.15 -1.27
N GLY A 13 -1.89 -20.72 -0.17
CA GLY A 13 -2.67 -20.76 1.07
C GLY A 13 -3.05 -19.32 1.47
N ALA A 14 -4.22 -19.15 2.09
CA ALA A 14 -4.59 -17.86 2.68
C ALA A 14 -3.47 -17.37 3.62
N PRO A 15 -3.20 -16.05 3.67
CA PRO A 15 -2.17 -15.50 4.54
C PRO A 15 -2.36 -15.93 6.00
N ASP A 16 -1.25 -16.16 6.74
CA ASP A 16 -1.34 -16.43 8.17
C ASP A 16 -2.05 -15.25 8.87
N PRO A 17 -3.22 -15.47 9.46
CA PRO A 17 -4.02 -14.40 10.06
C PRO A 17 -3.34 -13.74 11.26
N ASP A 18 -2.38 -14.40 11.90
CA ASP A 18 -1.62 -13.88 13.05
C ASP A 18 -0.26 -13.29 12.68
N ARG A 19 0.07 -13.23 11.39
CA ARG A 19 1.33 -12.64 10.92
C ARG A 19 1.48 -11.18 11.35
N MET A 20 2.71 -10.77 11.58
CA MET A 20 3.03 -9.39 11.96
C MET A 20 2.51 -8.39 10.89
N GLY A 21 1.76 -7.41 11.35
CA GLY A 21 1.18 -6.38 10.51
C GLY A 21 -0.24 -6.68 10.03
N GLY A 22 -0.70 -7.93 10.03
CA GLY A 22 -2.07 -8.28 9.69
C GLY A 22 -3.11 -7.77 10.71
N LEU A 23 -4.39 -7.87 10.38
CA LEU A 23 -5.50 -7.33 11.17
C LEU A 23 -5.51 -7.87 12.61
N ARG A 24 -5.41 -9.20 12.79
CA ARG A 24 -5.43 -9.82 14.12
C ARG A 24 -4.23 -9.40 14.98
N TRP A 25 -3.04 -9.38 14.38
CA TRP A 25 -1.84 -8.90 15.05
C TRP A 25 -1.99 -7.43 15.46
N THR A 26 -2.50 -6.58 14.57
CA THR A 26 -2.67 -5.15 14.83
C THR A 26 -3.71 -4.92 15.93
N ARG A 27 -4.84 -5.64 15.91
CA ARG A 27 -5.85 -5.61 17.00
C ARG A 27 -5.26 -5.99 18.35
N ARG A 28 -4.42 -7.04 18.41
CA ARG A 28 -3.83 -7.55 19.65
C ARG A 28 -2.76 -6.60 20.21
N THR A 29 -1.95 -5.99 19.35
CA THR A 29 -0.75 -5.22 19.74
C THR A 29 -0.96 -3.70 19.68
N ASN A 30 -2.02 -3.22 19.04
CA ASN A 30 -2.19 -1.83 18.62
C ASN A 30 -0.97 -1.31 17.81
N GLY A 31 -0.42 -2.17 16.95
CA GLY A 31 0.75 -1.87 16.11
C GLY A 31 2.10 -1.84 16.85
N LYS A 32 2.13 -2.08 18.17
CA LYS A 32 3.37 -2.04 18.97
C LYS A 32 4.25 -3.24 18.67
N LEU A 33 5.54 -2.95 18.45
CA LEU A 33 6.55 -3.92 18.06
C LEU A 33 7.29 -4.49 19.28
N THR A 34 7.45 -5.80 19.32
CA THR A 34 8.44 -6.47 20.15
C THR A 34 9.88 -6.18 19.66
N ALA A 35 10.88 -6.48 20.47
CA ALA A 35 12.29 -6.33 20.07
C ALA A 35 12.66 -7.21 18.86
N GLY A 36 12.07 -8.42 18.77
CA GLY A 36 12.25 -9.34 17.64
C GLY A 36 11.66 -8.81 16.35
N GLU A 37 10.42 -8.35 16.40
CA GLU A 37 9.71 -7.75 15.26
C GLU A 37 10.41 -6.48 14.76
N ARG A 38 10.88 -5.62 15.69
CA ARG A 38 11.66 -4.44 15.34
C ARG A 38 12.92 -4.80 14.54
N ARG A 39 13.66 -5.84 14.95
CA ARG A 39 14.85 -6.29 14.21
C ARG A 39 14.51 -6.79 12.83
N ARG A 40 13.41 -7.54 12.68
CA ARG A 40 12.93 -8.00 11.36
C ARG A 40 12.57 -6.82 10.44
N LEU A 41 11.83 -5.83 10.97
CA LEU A 41 11.49 -4.64 10.18
C LEU A 41 12.72 -3.80 9.82
N LEU A 42 13.70 -3.66 10.70
CA LEU A 42 14.96 -2.98 10.36
C LEU A 42 15.70 -3.67 9.22
N ALA A 43 15.74 -5.00 9.23
CA ALA A 43 16.33 -5.77 8.13
C ALA A 43 15.53 -5.57 6.82
N ALA A 44 14.20 -5.62 6.88
CA ALA A 44 13.34 -5.38 5.72
C ALA A 44 13.51 -3.95 5.16
N ILE A 45 13.59 -2.94 6.04
CA ILE A 45 13.86 -1.55 5.64
C ILE A 45 15.22 -1.45 4.94
N ALA A 46 16.27 -2.10 5.46
CA ALA A 46 17.61 -2.08 4.85
C ALA A 46 17.60 -2.73 3.45
N VAL A 47 16.90 -3.85 3.29
CA VAL A 47 16.71 -4.51 1.97
C VAL A 47 15.95 -3.57 1.02
N GLY A 48 14.84 -2.99 1.45
CA GLY A 48 14.07 -2.05 0.63
C GLY A 48 14.87 -0.81 0.22
N GLN A 49 15.76 -0.29 1.09
CA GLN A 49 16.66 0.82 0.72
C GLN A 49 17.68 0.42 -0.34
N TRP A 50 18.21 -0.80 -0.26
CA TRP A 50 19.11 -1.33 -1.27
C TRP A 50 18.40 -1.51 -2.62
N GLU A 51 17.22 -2.10 -2.63
CA GLU A 51 16.38 -2.25 -3.83
C GLU A 51 16.04 -0.89 -4.45
N ASN A 52 15.71 0.10 -3.60
CA ASN A 52 15.46 1.46 -4.05
C ASN A 52 16.71 2.08 -4.72
N ALA A 53 17.89 1.89 -4.15
CA ALA A 53 19.13 2.40 -4.75
C ALA A 53 19.38 1.77 -6.13
N LEU A 54 19.21 0.45 -6.26
CA LEU A 54 19.33 -0.25 -7.53
C LEU A 54 18.24 0.18 -8.53
N GLY A 55 17.01 0.36 -8.07
CA GLY A 55 15.89 0.82 -8.88
C GLY A 55 16.11 2.22 -9.44
N ARG A 56 16.66 3.13 -8.65
CA ARG A 56 17.05 4.48 -9.11
C ARG A 56 18.12 4.44 -10.21
N VAL A 57 19.05 3.50 -10.12
CA VAL A 57 20.04 3.29 -11.22
C VAL A 57 19.32 2.78 -12.46
N LYS A 58 18.39 1.83 -12.36
CA LYS A 58 17.58 1.36 -13.50
C LYS A 58 16.82 2.51 -14.14
N LEU A 59 16.16 3.35 -13.31
CA LEU A 59 15.42 4.52 -13.78
C LEU A 59 16.33 5.50 -14.53
N ALA A 60 17.51 5.83 -13.98
CA ALA A 60 18.47 6.71 -14.61
C ALA A 60 19.01 6.16 -15.93
N LEU A 61 19.05 4.83 -16.10
CA LEU A 61 19.43 4.15 -17.33
C LEU A 61 18.26 3.96 -18.32
N GLY A 62 17.06 4.44 -17.99
CA GLY A 62 15.85 4.25 -18.82
C GLY A 62 15.42 2.78 -18.96
N ARG A 63 15.82 1.91 -18.03
CA ARG A 63 15.49 0.48 -18.09
C ARG A 63 14.13 0.23 -17.44
N LEU A 64 13.18 -0.25 -18.24
CA LEU A 64 11.87 -0.70 -17.78
C LEU A 64 11.79 -2.23 -17.78
N PRO A 65 11.00 -2.84 -16.89
CA PRO A 65 10.68 -4.26 -16.99
C PRO A 65 9.90 -4.58 -18.28
N ALA A 66 9.96 -5.83 -18.70
CA ALA A 66 9.17 -6.30 -19.84
C ALA A 66 7.67 -6.06 -19.55
N GLY A 67 6.92 -5.64 -20.57
CA GLY A 67 5.49 -5.35 -20.44
C GLY A 67 5.13 -4.01 -19.80
N ALA A 68 6.06 -3.30 -19.12
CA ALA A 68 5.73 -2.02 -18.49
C ALA A 68 5.25 -0.95 -19.49
N ALA A 69 5.74 -1.00 -20.72
CA ALA A 69 5.33 -0.09 -21.80
C ALA A 69 3.93 -0.42 -22.36
N ASP A 70 3.45 -1.64 -22.17
CA ASP A 70 2.16 -2.12 -22.68
C ASP A 70 1.01 -1.76 -21.72
N VAL A 71 1.32 -1.39 -20.49
CA VAL A 71 0.32 -0.93 -19.51
C VAL A 71 -0.07 0.51 -19.82
N ASP A 72 -1.38 0.77 -19.94
CA ASP A 72 -1.94 2.13 -20.09
C ASP A 72 -2.92 2.43 -18.96
N VAL A 73 -2.49 3.25 -18.00
CA VAL A 73 -3.32 3.66 -16.85
C VAL A 73 -4.58 4.46 -17.25
N LYS A 74 -4.64 4.96 -18.49
CA LYS A 74 -5.83 5.66 -19.01
C LYS A 74 -7.03 4.74 -19.15
N THR A 75 -6.79 3.45 -19.33
CA THR A 75 -7.81 2.42 -19.45
C THR A 75 -8.32 1.91 -18.10
N PHE A 76 -7.73 2.38 -17.00
CA PHE A 76 -8.14 1.94 -15.67
C PHE A 76 -9.39 2.68 -15.23
N GLU A 77 -10.50 1.95 -15.23
CA GLU A 77 -11.79 2.45 -14.77
C GLU A 77 -12.05 1.97 -13.33
N PRO A 78 -12.62 2.85 -12.47
CA PRO A 78 -13.11 2.45 -11.15
C PRO A 78 -14.20 1.38 -11.28
N PRO A 79 -14.31 0.44 -10.33
CA PRO A 79 -15.41 -0.49 -10.28
C PRO A 79 -16.74 0.24 -10.04
N ASP A 80 -17.80 -0.13 -10.78
CA ASP A 80 -19.16 0.34 -10.50
C ASP A 80 -19.87 -0.67 -9.58
N SER A 81 -19.71 -0.48 -8.28
CA SER A 81 -20.30 -1.36 -7.28
C SER A 81 -20.76 -0.59 -6.03
N PRO A 82 -21.65 -1.16 -5.20
CA PRO A 82 -22.03 -0.57 -3.93
C PRO A 82 -20.80 -0.31 -3.03
N LEU A 83 -19.84 -1.26 -2.95
CA LEU A 83 -18.65 -1.12 -2.14
C LEU A 83 -17.75 0.02 -2.63
N ALA A 84 -17.58 0.18 -3.94
CA ALA A 84 -16.80 1.28 -4.50
C ALA A 84 -17.40 2.64 -4.13
N ARG A 85 -18.73 2.79 -4.21
CA ARG A 85 -19.42 4.03 -3.81
C ARG A 85 -19.27 4.36 -2.32
N GLU A 86 -19.37 3.35 -1.44
CA GLU A 86 -19.12 3.53 -0.01
C GLU A 86 -17.66 3.94 0.28
N ALA A 87 -16.70 3.33 -0.43
CA ALA A 87 -15.29 3.69 -0.30
C ALA A 87 -14.99 5.11 -0.81
N GLU A 88 -15.64 5.56 -1.88
CA GLU A 88 -15.52 6.94 -2.38
C GLU A 88 -16.06 7.96 -1.36
N GLN A 89 -17.19 7.67 -0.72
CA GLN A 89 -17.73 8.51 0.36
C GLN A 89 -16.76 8.57 1.54
N ALA A 90 -16.21 7.43 1.97
CA ALA A 90 -15.20 7.37 3.03
C ALA A 90 -13.92 8.12 2.63
N CYS A 91 -13.50 8.02 1.37
CA CYS A 91 -12.34 8.74 0.85
C CYS A 91 -12.54 10.25 0.94
N ALA A 92 -13.74 10.75 0.62
CA ALA A 92 -14.07 12.18 0.67
C ALA A 92 -14.03 12.78 2.10
N GLU A 93 -14.04 11.97 3.15
CA GLU A 93 -13.90 12.41 4.54
C GLU A 93 -12.45 12.79 4.89
N GLN A 94 -11.47 12.43 4.06
CA GLN A 94 -10.05 12.58 4.31
C GLN A 94 -9.52 13.97 3.87
N PRO A 95 -8.35 14.41 4.38
CA PRO A 95 -7.67 15.59 3.86
C PRO A 95 -7.36 15.47 2.36
N ALA A 96 -7.43 16.59 1.64
CA ALA A 96 -7.25 16.61 0.17
C ALA A 96 -5.96 15.93 -0.31
N ALA A 97 -4.86 16.06 0.44
CA ALA A 97 -3.59 15.41 0.13
C ALA A 97 -3.68 13.87 0.19
N ILE A 98 -4.44 13.34 1.17
CA ILE A 98 -4.66 11.91 1.33
C ILE A 98 -5.66 11.40 0.29
N ILE A 99 -6.71 12.15 -0.04
CA ILE A 99 -7.61 11.80 -1.16
C ILE A 99 -6.79 11.60 -2.44
N GLY A 100 -5.94 12.57 -2.80
CA GLY A 100 -5.08 12.45 -3.98
C GLY A 100 -4.14 11.24 -3.90
N HIS A 101 -3.54 10.99 -2.73
CA HIS A 101 -2.70 9.82 -2.48
C HIS A 101 -3.46 8.51 -2.69
N SER A 102 -4.67 8.40 -2.18
CA SER A 102 -5.53 7.23 -2.30
C SER A 102 -5.78 6.84 -3.76
N TYR A 103 -6.15 7.80 -4.61
CA TYR A 103 -6.33 7.54 -6.04
C TYR A 103 -5.03 7.22 -6.77
N ARG A 104 -3.91 7.86 -6.42
CA ARG A 104 -2.60 7.54 -6.99
C ARG A 104 -2.13 6.16 -6.55
N THR A 105 -2.39 5.75 -5.29
CA THR A 105 -2.12 4.40 -4.78
C THR A 105 -2.83 3.34 -5.61
N TRP A 106 -4.12 3.53 -5.90
CA TRP A 106 -4.88 2.63 -6.76
C TRP A 106 -4.27 2.52 -8.15
N LEU A 107 -4.00 3.66 -8.82
CA LEU A 107 -3.46 3.64 -10.18
C LEU A 107 -2.06 3.02 -10.25
N PHE A 108 -1.17 3.37 -9.33
CA PHE A 108 0.18 2.81 -9.30
C PHE A 108 0.18 1.33 -8.93
N GLY A 109 -0.56 0.92 -7.91
CA GLY A 109 -0.62 -0.48 -7.51
C GLY A 109 -1.21 -1.38 -8.59
N ARG A 110 -2.29 -0.93 -9.27
CA ARG A 110 -2.87 -1.64 -10.41
C ARG A 110 -1.89 -1.72 -11.60
N ALA A 111 -1.13 -0.65 -11.86
CA ALA A 111 -0.09 -0.66 -12.90
C ALA A 111 1.02 -1.66 -12.58
N LEU A 112 1.49 -1.70 -11.32
CA LEU A 112 2.49 -2.68 -10.88
C LEU A 112 1.97 -4.12 -11.01
N ALA A 113 0.73 -4.39 -10.60
CA ALA A 113 0.13 -5.72 -10.74
C ALA A 113 0.04 -6.15 -12.20
N ALA A 114 -0.32 -5.25 -13.11
CA ALA A 114 -0.36 -5.52 -14.54
C ALA A 114 1.04 -5.83 -15.11
N VAL A 115 2.07 -5.08 -14.69
CA VAL A 115 3.47 -5.34 -15.09
C VAL A 115 3.97 -6.67 -14.57
N ASP A 116 3.62 -7.03 -13.33
CA ASP A 116 4.02 -8.28 -12.70
C ASP A 116 3.17 -9.49 -13.18
N GLY A 117 2.11 -9.25 -13.96
CA GLY A 117 1.18 -10.29 -14.43
C GLY A 117 0.35 -10.92 -13.31
N THR A 118 0.10 -10.16 -12.23
CA THR A 118 -0.65 -10.61 -11.07
C THR A 118 -2.12 -10.21 -11.18
N ASP A 119 -3.01 -11.17 -10.97
CA ASP A 119 -4.45 -10.93 -10.92
C ASP A 119 -4.86 -10.31 -9.57
N LEU A 120 -5.70 -9.27 -9.62
CA LEU A 120 -6.23 -8.57 -8.45
C LEU A 120 -7.76 -8.60 -8.45
N ASP A 121 -8.35 -8.80 -7.26
CA ASP A 121 -9.73 -8.40 -7.05
C ASP A 121 -9.81 -6.86 -7.13
N LEU A 122 -10.19 -6.37 -8.32
CA LEU A 122 -10.16 -4.93 -8.62
C LEU A 122 -11.12 -4.12 -7.74
N GLU A 123 -12.23 -4.71 -7.31
CA GLU A 123 -13.17 -4.07 -6.39
C GLU A 123 -12.54 -3.87 -5.02
N LEU A 124 -12.01 -4.95 -4.41
CA LEU A 124 -11.34 -4.86 -3.11
C LEU A 124 -10.11 -3.96 -3.18
N PHE A 125 -9.34 -4.04 -4.26
CA PHE A 125 -8.13 -3.24 -4.41
C PHE A 125 -8.44 -1.74 -4.53
N TYR A 126 -9.48 -1.37 -5.30
CA TYR A 126 -9.95 0.01 -5.39
C TYR A 126 -10.35 0.54 -4.01
N CYS A 127 -11.22 -0.20 -3.32
CA CYS A 127 -11.71 0.21 -2.00
C CYS A 127 -10.60 0.29 -0.96
N GLY A 128 -9.70 -0.70 -0.94
CA GLY A 128 -8.52 -0.68 -0.09
C GLY A 128 -7.66 0.56 -0.35
N SER A 129 -7.41 0.87 -1.61
CA SER A 129 -6.62 2.05 -1.98
C SER A 129 -7.27 3.37 -1.53
N LEU A 130 -8.60 3.46 -1.56
CA LEU A 130 -9.30 4.69 -1.17
C LEU A 130 -9.35 4.90 0.35
N VAL A 131 -9.29 3.84 1.16
CA VAL A 131 -9.55 3.91 2.61
C VAL A 131 -8.33 3.56 3.47
N HIS A 132 -7.21 3.09 2.87
CA HIS A 132 -6.06 2.57 3.63
C HIS A 132 -5.49 3.55 4.65
N ASP A 133 -5.46 4.83 4.33
CA ASP A 133 -4.91 5.89 5.17
C ASP A 133 -5.98 6.73 5.91
N HIS A 134 -7.25 6.30 5.89
CA HIS A 134 -8.36 7.06 6.49
C HIS A 134 -8.09 7.45 7.96
N GLY A 135 -7.52 6.54 8.75
CA GLY A 135 -7.23 6.77 10.17
C GLY A 135 -6.03 7.69 10.44
N ILE A 136 -5.14 7.94 9.45
CA ILE A 136 -3.90 8.70 9.69
C ILE A 136 -4.15 10.17 9.99
N ALA A 137 -5.28 10.71 9.53
CA ALA A 137 -5.65 12.11 9.76
C ALA A 137 -6.04 12.42 11.21
N GLN A 138 -6.40 11.39 11.98
CA GLN A 138 -6.84 11.53 13.37
C GLN A 138 -6.13 10.51 14.28
N PRO A 139 -4.80 10.64 14.51
CA PRO A 139 -4.04 9.70 15.31
C PRO A 139 -4.59 9.57 16.72
N THR A 140 -4.77 8.34 17.18
CA THR A 140 -5.27 8.06 18.54
C THR A 140 -4.11 7.55 19.42
N PRO A 141 -3.84 8.17 20.60
CA PRO A 141 -2.76 7.73 21.47
C PRO A 141 -2.85 6.25 21.83
N GLY A 142 -1.77 5.52 21.57
CA GLY A 142 -1.64 4.10 21.87
C GLY A 142 -2.34 3.14 20.90
N ARG A 143 -2.94 3.64 19.81
CA ARG A 143 -3.69 2.85 18.83
C ARG A 143 -3.18 3.12 17.41
N ASP A 144 -2.76 2.08 16.71
CA ASP A 144 -2.30 2.14 15.31
C ASP A 144 -3.43 2.66 14.39
N PHE A 145 -3.15 3.65 13.56
CA PHE A 145 -4.14 4.28 12.69
C PHE A 145 -4.78 3.30 11.69
N THR A 146 -4.05 2.26 11.30
CA THR A 146 -4.60 1.26 10.36
C THR A 146 -5.80 0.51 10.93
N LEU A 147 -5.97 0.47 12.26
CA LEU A 147 -7.20 -0.07 12.87
C LEU A 147 -8.41 0.81 12.60
N ALA A 148 -8.25 2.14 12.66
CA ALA A 148 -9.34 3.06 12.33
C ALA A 148 -9.69 2.98 10.85
N SER A 149 -8.67 2.87 9.97
CA SER A 149 -8.87 2.64 8.54
C SER A 149 -9.59 1.32 8.27
N ALA A 150 -9.17 0.23 8.92
CA ALA A 150 -9.79 -1.09 8.79
C ALA A 150 -11.25 -1.09 9.28
N GLU A 151 -11.55 -0.42 10.39
CA GLU A 151 -12.93 -0.28 10.91
C GLU A 151 -13.82 0.51 9.95
N ARG A 152 -13.30 1.62 9.38
CA ARG A 152 -14.04 2.39 8.38
C ARG A 152 -14.32 1.54 7.13
N THR A 153 -13.35 0.73 6.73
CA THR A 153 -13.49 -0.21 5.60
C THR A 153 -14.53 -1.29 5.88
N LEU A 154 -14.52 -1.88 7.08
CA LEU A 154 -15.53 -2.86 7.48
C LEU A 154 -16.93 -2.25 7.51
N ALA A 155 -17.06 -0.98 7.90
CA ALA A 155 -18.33 -0.25 7.84
C ALA A 155 -18.80 -0.07 6.39
N CYS A 156 -17.91 0.30 5.44
CA CYS A 156 -18.22 0.36 4.02
C CYS A 156 -18.67 -1.00 3.48
N ALA A 157 -17.95 -2.07 3.82
CA ALA A 157 -18.28 -3.42 3.40
C ALA A 157 -19.65 -3.88 3.91
N ALA A 158 -19.96 -3.60 5.18
CA ALA A 158 -21.25 -3.91 5.77
C ALA A 158 -22.40 -3.14 5.08
N ALA A 159 -22.22 -1.84 4.83
CA ALA A 159 -23.21 -1.00 4.13
C ALA A 159 -23.45 -1.49 2.69
N ALA A 160 -22.40 -2.00 2.04
CA ALA A 160 -22.48 -2.55 0.69
C ALA A 160 -22.95 -4.02 0.62
N GLY A 161 -23.16 -4.69 1.76
CA GLY A 161 -23.56 -6.09 1.80
C GLY A 161 -22.47 -7.09 1.37
N VAL A 162 -21.21 -6.72 1.54
CA VAL A 162 -20.06 -7.60 1.22
C VAL A 162 -19.95 -8.71 2.27
N ALA A 163 -19.66 -9.93 1.81
CA ALA A 163 -19.47 -11.07 2.70
C ALA A 163 -18.29 -10.86 3.68
N ASP A 164 -18.44 -11.31 4.92
CA ASP A 164 -17.50 -11.08 6.02
C ASP A 164 -16.06 -11.49 5.67
N GLU A 165 -15.88 -12.62 4.98
CA GLU A 165 -14.55 -13.11 4.60
C GLU A 165 -13.83 -12.13 3.64
N ARG A 166 -14.56 -11.56 2.67
CA ARG A 166 -13.99 -10.55 1.75
C ARG A 166 -13.71 -9.23 2.49
N ALA A 167 -14.59 -8.83 3.40
CA ALA A 167 -14.43 -7.64 4.22
C ALA A 167 -13.21 -7.76 5.15
N GLU A 168 -13.01 -8.93 5.79
CA GLU A 168 -11.85 -9.20 6.65
C GLU A 168 -10.55 -9.23 5.83
N LEU A 169 -10.55 -9.82 4.63
CA LEU A 169 -9.40 -9.81 3.73
C LEU A 169 -8.97 -8.37 3.37
N LEU A 170 -9.94 -7.52 3.08
CA LEU A 170 -9.71 -6.11 2.77
C LEU A 170 -9.16 -5.34 3.98
N ALA A 171 -9.75 -5.52 5.16
CA ALA A 171 -9.29 -4.92 6.40
C ALA A 171 -7.87 -5.38 6.79
N ASP A 172 -7.54 -6.65 6.53
CA ASP A 172 -6.22 -7.21 6.76
C ASP A 172 -5.17 -6.60 5.83
N ALA A 173 -5.48 -6.45 4.53
CA ALA A 173 -4.63 -5.77 3.56
C ALA A 173 -4.34 -4.32 3.97
N ILE A 174 -5.35 -3.61 4.51
CA ILE A 174 -5.17 -2.27 5.06
C ILE A 174 -4.22 -2.28 6.27
N CYS A 175 -4.36 -3.24 7.18
CA CYS A 175 -3.45 -3.30 8.33
C CYS A 175 -2.01 -3.60 7.91
N VAL A 176 -1.79 -4.47 6.93
CA VAL A 176 -0.45 -4.91 6.53
C VAL A 176 0.31 -3.88 5.70
N HIS A 177 -0.39 -2.98 4.98
CA HIS A 177 0.23 -2.07 4.00
C HIS A 177 1.36 -1.19 4.57
N THR A 178 1.39 -0.94 5.88
CA THR A 178 2.45 -0.17 6.54
C THR A 178 3.61 -1.01 7.04
N THR A 179 3.61 -2.32 6.76
CA THR A 179 4.63 -3.26 7.26
C THR A 179 5.71 -3.47 6.21
N PRO A 180 6.97 -2.98 6.40
CA PRO A 180 8.05 -3.25 5.47
C PRO A 180 8.31 -4.74 5.26
N GLY A 181 8.57 -5.13 4.00
CA GLY A 181 8.92 -6.50 3.65
C GLY A 181 7.73 -7.41 3.37
N VAL A 182 6.60 -6.86 2.94
CA VAL A 182 5.47 -7.68 2.42
C VAL A 182 5.91 -8.53 1.23
N SER A 183 5.31 -9.71 1.11
CA SER A 183 5.52 -10.63 0.01
C SER A 183 4.21 -11.28 -0.45
N LEU A 184 4.13 -11.64 -1.73
CA LEU A 184 2.92 -12.27 -2.29
C LEU A 184 2.54 -13.56 -1.54
N ASP A 185 3.54 -14.34 -1.14
CA ASP A 185 3.32 -15.60 -0.41
C ASP A 185 2.78 -15.39 1.02
N ALA A 186 3.24 -14.34 1.71
CA ALA A 186 2.86 -14.12 3.11
C ALA A 186 1.64 -13.20 3.25
N ASP A 187 1.48 -12.22 2.36
CA ASP A 187 0.53 -11.11 2.55
C ASP A 187 -0.52 -11.04 1.43
N GLY A 188 -0.36 -11.86 0.42
CA GLY A 188 -1.25 -11.91 -0.74
C GLY A 188 -1.16 -10.68 -1.65
N PRO A 189 -1.77 -10.78 -2.84
CA PRO A 189 -1.71 -9.71 -3.84
C PRO A 189 -2.30 -8.38 -3.33
N LEU A 190 -3.44 -8.44 -2.65
CA LEU A 190 -4.15 -7.24 -2.18
C LEU A 190 -3.28 -6.40 -1.24
N GLY A 191 -2.67 -7.02 -0.21
CA GLY A 191 -1.80 -6.34 0.75
C GLY A 191 -0.52 -5.81 0.12
N CYS A 192 0.09 -6.60 -0.78
CA CYS A 192 1.34 -6.22 -1.46
C CYS A 192 1.16 -5.03 -2.39
N TYR A 193 0.18 -5.08 -3.30
CA TYR A 193 0.00 -4.00 -4.28
C TYR A 193 -0.57 -2.74 -3.64
N LEU A 194 -1.31 -2.87 -2.53
CA LEU A 194 -1.71 -1.72 -1.72
C LEU A 194 -0.48 -1.01 -1.14
N GLN A 195 0.44 -1.74 -0.49
CA GLN A 195 1.69 -1.17 0.01
C GLN A 195 2.55 -0.61 -1.12
N TRP A 196 2.78 -1.38 -2.18
CA TRP A 196 3.66 -0.94 -3.26
C TRP A 196 3.11 0.27 -4.00
N GLY A 197 1.81 0.34 -4.26
CA GLY A 197 1.16 1.52 -4.84
C GLY A 197 1.33 2.76 -3.96
N ALA A 198 1.07 2.62 -2.66
CA ALA A 198 1.27 3.68 -1.68
C ALA A 198 2.75 4.13 -1.61
N MET A 199 3.70 3.19 -1.71
CA MET A 199 5.12 3.48 -1.65
C MET A 199 5.68 4.07 -2.95
N VAL A 200 5.11 3.74 -4.13
CA VAL A 200 5.42 4.49 -5.37
C VAL A 200 5.13 5.96 -5.14
N ASP A 201 3.90 6.29 -4.73
CA ASP A 201 3.53 7.69 -4.53
C ASP A 201 4.25 8.33 -3.33
N GLY A 202 4.33 7.63 -2.19
CA GLY A 202 4.92 8.16 -0.96
C GLY A 202 6.41 8.45 -1.09
N ALA A 203 7.20 7.50 -1.58
CA ALA A 203 8.67 7.55 -1.54
C ALA A 203 9.36 7.25 -2.89
N GLY A 204 8.61 6.99 -3.95
CA GLY A 204 9.14 6.61 -5.27
C GLY A 204 9.68 5.18 -5.32
N LEU A 205 9.34 4.32 -4.34
CA LEU A 205 9.73 2.91 -4.36
C LEU A 205 8.98 2.19 -5.49
N ARG A 206 9.69 1.35 -6.25
CA ARG A 206 9.17 0.69 -7.45
C ARG A 206 8.70 1.60 -8.59
N MET A 207 8.93 2.92 -8.51
CA MET A 207 8.60 3.84 -9.62
C MET A 207 9.33 3.44 -10.92
N TRP A 208 10.50 2.82 -10.81
CA TRP A 208 11.27 2.29 -11.96
C TRP A 208 10.57 1.13 -12.68
N ASP A 209 9.54 0.55 -12.11
CA ASP A 209 8.74 -0.51 -12.73
C ASP A 209 7.50 0.06 -13.46
N VAL A 210 7.25 1.37 -13.35
CA VAL A 210 6.12 2.05 -14.01
C VAL A 210 6.63 2.91 -15.17
N ALA A 211 6.02 2.77 -16.34
CA ALA A 211 6.40 3.57 -17.50
C ALA A 211 6.25 5.09 -17.22
N PRO A 212 7.21 5.96 -17.63
CA PRO A 212 7.16 7.39 -17.35
C PRO A 212 5.88 8.08 -17.85
N ALA A 213 5.32 7.62 -18.97
CA ALA A 213 4.04 8.12 -19.48
C ALA A 213 2.87 7.85 -18.50
N ASN A 214 2.87 6.70 -17.87
CA ASN A 214 1.88 6.34 -16.85
C ASN A 214 2.06 7.16 -15.58
N VAL A 215 3.30 7.37 -15.13
CA VAL A 215 3.58 8.27 -13.98
C VAL A 215 3.04 9.67 -14.27
N SER A 216 3.34 10.22 -15.44
CA SER A 216 2.87 11.55 -15.85
C SER A 216 1.34 11.64 -15.90
N GLU A 217 0.68 10.60 -16.41
CA GLU A 217 -0.79 10.56 -16.49
C GLU A 217 -1.45 10.48 -15.10
N VAL A 218 -0.89 9.65 -14.19
CA VAL A 218 -1.38 9.56 -12.80
C VAL A 218 -1.28 10.92 -12.11
N LEU A 219 -0.15 11.60 -12.22
CA LEU A 219 0.08 12.91 -11.60
C LEU A 219 -0.78 14.01 -12.23
N ARG A 220 -1.08 13.91 -13.53
CA ARG A 220 -1.99 14.82 -14.22
C ARG A 220 -3.43 14.68 -13.73
N ARG A 221 -3.91 13.43 -13.50
CA ARG A 221 -5.26 13.15 -12.99
C ARG A 221 -5.42 13.55 -11.53
N HIS A 222 -4.40 13.27 -10.73
CA HIS A 222 -4.39 13.49 -9.29
C HIS A 222 -3.11 14.23 -8.90
N PRO A 223 -3.08 15.57 -9.03
CA PRO A 223 -1.92 16.39 -8.66
C PRO A 223 -1.52 16.20 -7.20
N ARG A 224 -0.24 16.30 -6.92
CA ARG A 224 0.30 16.05 -5.58
C ARG A 224 0.13 17.25 -4.63
N GLY A 225 0.22 18.48 -5.15
CA GLY A 225 0.19 19.68 -4.31
C GLY A 225 1.16 19.58 -3.12
N ASP A 226 0.69 19.88 -1.95
CA ASP A 226 1.46 19.84 -0.69
C ASP A 226 1.63 18.43 -0.07
N PHE A 227 1.32 17.37 -0.79
CA PHE A 227 1.28 15.99 -0.26
C PHE A 227 2.54 15.60 0.52
N LYS A 228 3.74 15.91 0.01
CA LYS A 228 5.00 15.54 0.69
C LYS A 228 5.10 16.16 2.09
N ARG A 229 4.70 17.41 2.24
CA ARG A 229 4.71 18.13 3.51
C ARG A 229 3.68 17.54 4.46
N GLU A 230 2.44 17.41 3.98
CA GLU A 230 1.32 16.92 4.79
C GLU A 230 1.51 15.48 5.24
N LEU A 231 1.95 14.58 4.33
CA LEU A 231 2.24 13.20 4.70
C LEU A 231 3.31 13.11 5.80
N VAL A 232 4.38 13.91 5.71
CA VAL A 232 5.43 13.92 6.75
C VAL A 232 4.88 14.41 8.10
N GLU A 233 3.98 15.38 8.10
CA GLU A 233 3.32 15.87 9.32
C GLU A 233 2.44 14.77 9.95
N LEU A 234 1.61 14.11 9.14
CA LEU A 234 0.75 12.99 9.57
C LEU A 234 1.57 11.80 10.09
N MET A 235 2.63 11.42 9.38
CA MET A 235 3.54 10.36 9.84
C MET A 235 4.16 10.66 11.21
N ARG A 236 4.55 11.91 11.46
CA ARG A 236 5.10 12.33 12.76
C ARG A 236 4.04 12.32 13.86
N ALA A 237 2.82 12.75 13.53
CA ALA A 237 1.71 12.73 14.48
C ALA A 237 1.38 11.28 14.89
N GLU A 238 1.30 10.34 13.93
CA GLU A 238 1.09 8.93 14.23
C GLU A 238 2.27 8.32 15.02
N ALA A 239 3.51 8.65 14.65
CA ALA A 239 4.69 8.20 15.38
C ALA A 239 4.71 8.72 16.85
N ALA A 240 4.16 9.90 17.10
CA ALA A 240 4.01 10.43 18.45
C ALA A 240 2.86 9.74 19.20
N ALA A 241 1.76 9.41 18.52
CA ALA A 241 0.64 8.67 19.10
C ALA A 241 1.00 7.22 19.48
N VAL A 242 1.81 6.53 18.65
CA VAL A 242 2.25 5.15 18.87
C VAL A 242 3.78 5.03 18.74
N PRO A 243 4.57 5.54 19.70
CA PRO A 243 6.04 5.59 19.57
C PRO A 243 6.72 4.23 19.44
N ALA A 244 6.13 3.18 20.02
CA ALA A 244 6.62 1.80 19.91
C ALA A 244 6.08 1.06 18.67
N GLY A 245 5.27 1.72 17.85
CA GLY A 245 4.63 1.15 16.66
C GLY A 245 5.51 1.18 15.42
N ARG A 246 4.94 0.67 14.33
CA ARG A 246 5.58 0.61 13.00
C ARG A 246 5.97 2.00 12.51
N PHE A 247 5.07 2.98 12.55
CA PHE A 247 5.36 4.37 12.14
C PHE A 247 6.39 5.04 13.02
N GLY A 248 6.40 4.78 14.34
CA GLY A 248 7.46 5.22 15.22
C GLY A 248 8.84 4.70 14.81
N LEU A 249 8.92 3.46 14.31
CA LEU A 249 10.14 2.91 13.74
C LEU A 249 10.50 3.56 12.39
N LEU A 250 9.55 3.64 11.47
CA LEU A 250 9.74 4.22 10.13
C LEU A 250 10.25 5.67 10.20
N VAL A 251 9.67 6.49 11.08
CA VAL A 251 10.10 7.88 11.28
C VAL A 251 11.54 7.93 11.80
N ARG A 252 11.91 7.07 12.75
CA ARG A 252 13.30 6.98 13.25
C ARG A 252 14.30 6.46 12.20
N CYS A 253 13.84 5.64 11.25
CA CYS A 253 14.65 5.15 10.13
C CYS A 253 14.73 6.13 8.94
N GLY A 254 14.20 7.34 9.08
CA GLY A 254 14.35 8.39 8.08
C GLY A 254 13.36 8.33 6.90
N VAL A 255 12.26 7.54 7.00
CA VAL A 255 11.24 7.50 5.94
C VAL A 255 10.67 8.90 5.61
N PRO A 256 10.48 9.84 6.56
CA PRO A 256 10.10 11.22 6.24
C PRO A 256 11.07 11.93 5.30
N LEU A 257 12.37 11.61 5.36
CA LEU A 257 13.36 12.13 4.41
C LEU A 257 13.17 11.50 3.03
N ALA A 258 12.93 10.19 2.97
CA ALA A 258 12.65 9.50 1.71
C ALA A 258 11.40 10.09 1.01
N VAL A 259 10.35 10.40 1.76
CA VAL A 259 9.14 11.08 1.23
C VAL A 259 9.48 12.45 0.62
N ARG A 260 10.28 13.26 1.33
CA ARG A 260 10.71 14.58 0.80
C ARG A 260 11.58 14.46 -0.46
N MET A 261 12.39 13.40 -0.54
CA MET A 261 13.28 13.11 -1.67
C MET A 261 12.62 12.27 -2.77
N ALA A 262 11.35 11.94 -2.64
CA ALA A 262 10.62 11.22 -3.69
C ALA A 262 10.75 11.99 -5.03
N PRO A 263 11.03 11.29 -6.15
CA PRO A 263 11.38 11.91 -7.42
C PRO A 263 10.15 12.43 -8.19
N PHE A 264 9.33 13.17 -7.50
CA PHE A 264 8.16 13.85 -8.06
C PHE A 264 8.30 15.33 -7.80
N ASP A 265 7.85 16.14 -8.74
CA ASP A 265 7.70 17.58 -8.53
C ASP A 265 6.62 17.82 -7.46
N ALA A 266 6.82 18.85 -6.66
CA ALA A 266 5.87 19.25 -5.62
C ALA A 266 4.60 19.80 -6.24
#